data_212f7f11ddeaf2039e17650484aa743e
#
_entry.id   212f7f11ddeaf2039e17650484aa743e
#
_cell.length_a   1.000
_cell.length_b   1.000
_cell.length_c   1.000
_cell.angle_alpha   90.00
_cell.angle_beta   90.00
_cell.angle_gamma   90.00
#
_symmetry.space_group_name_H-M   'P 1'
#
loop_
_entity.id
_entity.type
_entity.pdbx_description
1 polymer ?
#
loop_
_entity_poly.entity_id
_entity_poly.type
_entity_poly.pdbx_seq_one_letter_code
_entity_poly.pdbx_strand_id
1 'polypeptide(L)'
;MTMDIWRRIRFTLFALIATSVMLFSLSAAQTNPSQPDPSAQSGTAPKNDPDFQQAMEMRKEGKLAQAMPLFEKLCAEYPKDNALWEGWGVTTLGYSQTLTDPALRKKARARSRSLLLKAQELGDNSNLVQVLLSMIPEDGGENAFSPRKEVNDVMQQAEADFSRGDFDKAREGYVHALLLEPTNYAAALFIGDVYYKQHVNGSAGEWFARAIGIDPNRETAYRYWGDALWDMGKSGEARDKFIQAVIAEPYNKRSWVGLNQWAQRSKVTLNWVKLQDKSAVSQSDDQHINITIDPTSMGKNDPAGVGWMTYGGERALWKGDKFKKEFPHEPKYRRTMREEADCLHLMVTVMSEQKDFEKRKQELDPALQQLVLIDQKGFLEPFILLNRADQEIAQDYPAYRDAHRDTIYRYLDEFVVPKAPQK
;
A
#
# COMPACT_ATOMS: atom_id res chain seq x y z
N MET A 1 14.84 -15.83 20.94
CA MET A 1 15.07 -14.41 20.55
C MET A 1 14.06 -13.97 19.48
N THR A 2 12.84 -14.53 19.48
CA THR A 2 11.76 -14.30 18.50
C THR A 2 10.47 -13.79 19.13
N MET A 3 10.41 -13.61 20.45
CA MET A 3 9.22 -13.18 21.18
C MET A 3 8.91 -11.67 21.10
N ASP A 4 9.81 -10.85 20.55
CA ASP A 4 9.68 -9.39 20.55
C ASP A 4 9.10 -8.77 19.28
N ILE A 5 8.98 -9.52 18.18
CA ILE A 5 8.58 -8.95 16.88
C ILE A 5 7.07 -8.73 16.81
N TRP A 6 6.27 -9.63 17.37
CA TRP A 6 4.80 -9.53 17.33
C TRP A 6 4.19 -8.65 18.44
N ARG A 7 4.83 -8.58 19.57
CA ARG A 7 4.54 -7.51 20.53
C ARG A 7 4.81 -6.13 19.91
N ARG A 8 5.81 -6.05 19.03
CA ARG A 8 6.13 -4.84 18.24
C ARG A 8 5.13 -4.57 17.12
N ILE A 9 4.47 -5.54 16.51
CA ILE A 9 3.54 -5.29 15.39
C ILE A 9 2.18 -4.78 15.86
N ARG A 10 1.60 -5.26 16.95
CA ARG A 10 0.46 -4.59 17.61
C ARG A 10 0.88 -3.37 18.44
N PHE A 11 2.09 -3.35 19.02
CA PHE A 11 2.70 -2.17 19.63
C PHE A 11 3.41 -1.26 18.61
N THR A 12 3.82 -1.70 17.43
CA THR A 12 4.42 -0.85 16.41
C THR A 12 3.38 -0.06 15.61
N LEU A 13 2.11 -0.44 15.58
CA LEU A 13 1.10 0.58 15.27
C LEU A 13 1.09 1.70 16.32
N PHE A 14 1.40 1.38 17.57
CA PHE A 14 1.59 2.38 18.66
C PHE A 14 2.98 3.06 18.60
N ALA A 15 4.03 2.37 18.21
CA ALA A 15 5.39 2.91 18.14
C ALA A 15 5.69 3.65 16.83
N LEU A 16 5.03 3.30 15.73
CA LEU A 16 5.11 4.07 14.46
C LEU A 16 4.44 5.46 14.58
N ILE A 17 3.49 5.60 15.49
CA ILE A 17 2.95 6.92 15.86
C ILE A 17 3.97 7.73 16.70
N ALA A 18 4.86 7.08 17.45
CA ALA A 18 5.84 7.75 18.31
C ALA A 18 7.20 8.00 17.64
N THR A 19 7.58 7.26 16.60
CA THR A 19 8.93 7.33 16.01
C THR A 19 9.02 8.05 14.65
N SER A 20 7.90 8.40 14.02
CA SER A 20 7.92 9.21 12.78
C SER A 20 8.19 10.70 13.02
N VAL A 21 8.44 11.14 14.25
CA VAL A 21 8.72 12.53 14.60
C VAL A 21 10.23 12.85 14.65
N MET A 22 11.11 11.86 14.50
CA MET A 22 12.55 12.10 14.56
C MET A 22 13.27 11.70 13.28
N LEU A 23 13.19 12.46 12.22
CA LEU A 23 14.23 12.60 11.18
C LEU A 23 13.86 13.75 10.24
N PHE A 24 14.00 14.98 10.70
CA PHE A 24 14.34 16.09 9.84
C PHE A 24 15.59 16.76 10.40
N SER A 25 16.69 16.50 9.71
CA SER A 25 18.02 17.07 9.98
C SER A 25 18.05 18.57 9.65
N LEU A 26 18.62 19.31 10.59
CA LEU A 26 18.98 20.73 10.50
C LEU A 26 19.81 21.01 9.23
N SER A 27 19.40 22.02 8.50
CA SER A 27 20.31 22.89 7.74
C SER A 27 20.17 24.31 8.32
N ALA A 28 21.21 24.75 9.00
CA ALA A 28 21.27 26.07 9.61
C ALA A 28 21.70 27.08 8.54
N ALA A 29 20.85 28.08 8.28
CA ALA A 29 21.27 29.36 7.71
C ALA A 29 21.06 30.43 8.78
N GLN A 30 22.16 31.02 9.23
CA GLN A 30 22.17 32.19 10.11
C GLN A 30 21.68 33.43 9.35
N THR A 31 20.67 34.11 9.86
CA THR A 31 20.40 35.52 9.57
C THR A 31 20.01 36.25 10.85
N ASN A 32 20.55 37.47 11.00
CA ASN A 32 20.44 38.38 12.13
C ASN A 32 19.01 38.74 12.54
N PRO A 33 18.73 39.07 13.80
CA PRO A 33 17.41 39.44 14.28
C PRO A 33 17.08 40.89 13.99
N SER A 34 16.10 41.11 13.10
CA SER A 34 15.35 42.36 13.04
C SER A 34 13.98 42.17 13.69
N GLN A 35 13.50 43.18 14.41
CA GLN A 35 12.29 43.17 15.23
C GLN A 35 11.05 42.66 14.46
N PRO A 36 10.12 41.93 15.13
CA PRO A 36 8.93 41.42 14.50
C PRO A 36 7.88 42.54 14.28
N ASP A 37 7.39 42.61 13.05
CA ASP A 37 6.21 43.35 12.65
C ASP A 37 4.95 42.68 13.24
N PRO A 38 4.07 43.40 13.95
CA PRO A 38 2.90 42.81 14.61
C PRO A 38 1.76 42.35 13.69
N SER A 39 1.91 42.43 12.38
CA SER A 39 0.82 42.16 11.41
C SER A 39 0.96 40.84 10.61
N ALA A 40 1.99 40.06 10.82
CA ALA A 40 2.18 38.77 10.17
C ALA A 40 1.80 37.62 11.12
N GLN A 41 0.50 37.33 11.26
CA GLN A 41 0.06 36.03 11.80
C GLN A 41 0.47 34.93 10.80
N SER A 42 1.62 34.30 11.05
CA SER A 42 2.01 33.06 10.40
C SER A 42 0.94 32.01 10.71
N GLY A 43 0.35 31.39 9.69
CA GLY A 43 -0.76 30.43 9.85
C GLY A 43 -0.37 29.11 10.56
N THR A 44 0.82 29.03 11.11
CA THR A 44 1.38 27.84 11.79
C THR A 44 1.85 28.17 13.20
N ALA A 45 1.61 27.26 14.15
CA ALA A 45 2.09 27.40 15.51
C ALA A 45 3.63 27.41 15.57
N PRO A 46 4.24 28.32 16.33
CA PRO A 46 5.67 28.27 16.54
C PRO A 46 6.06 26.94 17.21
N LYS A 47 7.09 26.26 16.69
CA LYS A 47 7.61 25.01 17.30
C LYS A 47 8.03 25.19 18.76
N ASN A 48 8.31 26.40 19.18
CA ASN A 48 8.69 26.78 20.53
C ASN A 48 7.52 27.25 21.41
N ASP A 49 6.29 27.11 20.93
CA ASP A 49 5.11 27.43 21.73
C ASP A 49 5.08 26.53 22.98
N PRO A 50 4.98 27.09 24.20
CA PRO A 50 5.00 26.31 25.45
C PRO A 50 3.88 25.28 25.53
N ASP A 51 2.68 25.63 25.08
CA ASP A 51 1.50 24.74 25.09
C ASP A 51 1.68 23.61 24.09
N PHE A 52 2.31 23.88 22.92
CA PHE A 52 2.65 22.82 21.95
C PHE A 52 3.67 21.84 22.51
N GLN A 53 4.76 22.34 23.12
CA GLN A 53 5.77 21.49 23.74
C GLN A 53 5.17 20.64 24.87
N GLN A 54 4.33 21.27 25.70
CA GLN A 54 3.66 20.57 26.80
C GLN A 54 2.69 19.49 26.28
N ALA A 55 1.89 19.79 25.25
CA ALA A 55 0.98 18.82 24.63
C ALA A 55 1.73 17.61 24.06
N MET A 56 2.87 17.86 23.40
CA MET A 56 3.70 16.80 22.81
C MET A 56 4.37 15.94 23.90
N GLU A 57 4.81 16.53 25.01
CA GLU A 57 5.38 15.78 26.12
C GLU A 57 4.33 14.92 26.83
N MET A 58 3.16 15.49 27.13
CA MET A 58 2.03 14.73 27.67
C MET A 58 1.62 13.56 26.77
N ARG A 59 1.66 13.73 25.44
CA ARG A 59 1.42 12.66 24.49
C ARG A 59 2.44 11.53 24.61
N LYS A 60 3.73 11.84 24.73
CA LYS A 60 4.80 10.85 24.92
C LYS A 60 4.65 10.08 26.24
N GLU A 61 4.24 10.78 27.28
CA GLU A 61 3.98 10.18 28.60
C GLU A 61 2.67 9.38 28.68
N GLY A 62 1.87 9.34 27.61
CA GLY A 62 0.56 8.68 27.59
C GLY A 62 -0.56 9.44 28.32
N LYS A 63 -0.32 10.68 28.75
CA LYS A 63 -1.30 11.57 29.41
C LYS A 63 -2.25 12.21 28.39
N LEU A 64 -2.91 11.37 27.56
CA LEU A 64 -3.63 11.80 26.35
C LEU A 64 -4.83 12.71 26.69
N ALA A 65 -5.56 12.40 27.79
CA ALA A 65 -6.68 13.22 28.25
C ALA A 65 -6.27 14.65 28.62
N GLN A 66 -5.05 14.82 29.13
CA GLN A 66 -4.52 16.11 29.55
C GLN A 66 -3.93 16.91 28.38
N ALA A 67 -3.46 16.23 27.33
CA ALA A 67 -2.94 16.86 26.11
C ALA A 67 -4.05 17.47 25.24
N MET A 68 -5.25 16.88 25.20
CA MET A 68 -6.33 17.31 24.32
C MET A 68 -6.73 18.77 24.51
N PRO A 69 -6.93 19.33 25.73
CA PRO A 69 -7.26 20.74 25.91
C PRO A 69 -6.21 21.72 25.38
N LEU A 70 -4.92 21.33 25.42
CA LEU A 70 -3.84 22.14 24.87
C LEU A 70 -3.91 22.18 23.35
N PHE A 71 -4.15 21.04 22.70
CA PHE A 71 -4.39 21.01 21.24
C PHE A 71 -5.64 21.83 20.85
N GLU A 72 -6.72 21.76 21.64
CA GLU A 72 -7.93 22.53 21.40
C GLU A 72 -7.64 24.05 21.42
N LYS A 73 -6.91 24.52 22.43
CA LYS A 73 -6.46 25.90 22.54
C LYS A 73 -5.58 26.30 21.34
N LEU A 74 -4.57 25.49 21.01
CA LEU A 74 -3.67 25.74 19.89
C LEU A 74 -4.41 25.79 18.54
N CYS A 75 -5.34 24.86 18.29
CA CYS A 75 -6.16 24.89 17.07
C CYS A 75 -7.10 26.12 17.01
N ALA A 76 -7.52 26.66 18.13
CA ALA A 76 -8.29 27.92 18.16
C ALA A 76 -7.40 29.14 17.89
N GLU A 77 -6.17 29.14 18.34
CA GLU A 77 -5.19 30.21 18.12
C GLU A 77 -4.59 30.14 16.70
N TYR A 78 -4.32 28.94 16.18
CA TYR A 78 -3.74 28.70 14.86
C TYR A 78 -4.66 27.81 13.99
N PRO A 79 -5.85 28.29 13.60
CA PRO A 79 -6.90 27.45 12.99
C PRO A 79 -6.56 26.92 11.59
N LYS A 80 -5.50 27.43 10.94
CA LYS A 80 -5.03 27.00 9.61
C LYS A 80 -3.86 26.02 9.68
N ASP A 81 -3.34 25.72 10.85
CA ASP A 81 -2.25 24.78 11.02
C ASP A 81 -2.75 23.33 11.00
N ASN A 82 -2.59 22.66 9.87
CA ASN A 82 -3.04 21.28 9.67
C ASN A 82 -2.36 20.27 10.63
N ALA A 83 -1.10 20.52 11.02
CA ALA A 83 -0.36 19.63 11.91
C ALA A 83 -0.92 19.63 13.34
N LEU A 84 -1.51 20.74 13.80
CA LEU A 84 -2.19 20.78 15.10
C LEU A 84 -3.49 19.97 15.07
N TRP A 85 -4.26 20.07 13.99
CA TRP A 85 -5.48 19.27 13.83
C TRP A 85 -5.18 17.78 13.71
N GLU A 86 -4.12 17.40 12.96
CA GLU A 86 -3.60 16.01 12.95
C GLU A 86 -3.22 15.57 14.37
N GLY A 87 -2.39 16.35 15.06
CA GLY A 87 -1.94 16.06 16.41
C GLY A 87 -3.08 15.84 17.39
N TRP A 88 -4.12 16.69 17.33
CA TRP A 88 -5.33 16.54 18.15
C TRP A 88 -6.11 15.28 17.76
N GLY A 89 -6.31 15.05 16.47
CA GLY A 89 -7.01 13.88 15.95
C GLY A 89 -6.36 12.57 16.40
N VAL A 90 -5.03 12.46 16.25
CA VAL A 90 -4.25 11.29 16.67
C VAL A 90 -4.29 11.10 18.19
N THR A 91 -4.17 12.19 18.96
CA THR A 91 -4.25 12.14 20.43
C THR A 91 -5.63 11.67 20.91
N THR A 92 -6.68 12.18 20.28
CA THR A 92 -8.08 11.78 20.57
C THR A 92 -8.34 10.31 20.22
N LEU A 93 -7.77 9.80 19.12
CA LEU A 93 -7.85 8.39 18.77
C LEU A 93 -7.14 7.52 19.82
N GLY A 94 -5.93 7.89 20.24
CA GLY A 94 -5.22 7.20 21.29
C GLY A 94 -6.01 7.19 22.60
N TYR A 95 -6.57 8.35 22.98
CA TYR A 95 -7.44 8.45 24.17
C TYR A 95 -8.65 7.53 24.08
N SER A 96 -9.29 7.40 22.91
CA SER A 96 -10.45 6.53 22.76
C SER A 96 -10.17 5.07 23.16
N GLN A 97 -8.93 4.62 23.01
CA GLN A 97 -8.53 3.25 23.36
C GLN A 97 -8.35 3.02 24.86
N THR A 98 -8.22 4.07 25.63
CA THR A 98 -8.17 3.97 27.10
C THR A 98 -9.56 3.89 27.74
N LEU A 99 -10.62 4.16 26.95
CA LEU A 99 -12.00 4.15 27.42
C LEU A 99 -12.55 2.73 27.45
N THR A 100 -13.12 2.32 28.58
CA THR A 100 -13.81 1.03 28.75
C THR A 100 -15.25 1.06 28.25
N ASP A 101 -15.90 2.23 28.34
CA ASP A 101 -17.28 2.42 27.86
C ASP A 101 -17.31 2.48 26.33
N PRO A 102 -18.02 1.56 25.64
CA PRO A 102 -18.10 1.53 24.17
C PRO A 102 -18.73 2.79 23.56
N ALA A 103 -19.71 3.41 24.25
CA ALA A 103 -20.37 4.61 23.73
C ALA A 103 -19.44 5.82 23.78
N LEU A 104 -18.69 5.97 24.87
CA LEU A 104 -17.67 7.01 25.00
C LEU A 104 -16.53 6.77 24.02
N ARG A 105 -16.09 5.54 23.84
CA ARG A 105 -15.09 5.14 22.85
C ARG A 105 -15.52 5.52 21.45
N LYS A 106 -16.72 5.14 21.06
CA LYS A 106 -17.33 5.48 19.76
C LYS A 106 -17.35 7.00 19.55
N LYS A 107 -17.80 7.78 20.54
CA LYS A 107 -17.83 9.25 20.48
C LYS A 107 -16.46 9.86 20.30
N ALA A 108 -15.45 9.36 21.03
CA ALA A 108 -14.08 9.83 20.93
C ALA A 108 -13.48 9.51 19.55
N ARG A 109 -13.74 8.33 18.98
CA ARG A 109 -13.30 7.95 17.63
C ARG A 109 -13.95 8.83 16.54
N ALA A 110 -15.27 9.09 16.64
CA ALA A 110 -15.96 10.00 15.73
C ALA A 110 -15.35 11.42 15.79
N ARG A 111 -15.05 11.89 17.02
CA ARG A 111 -14.35 13.19 17.20
C ARG A 111 -12.98 13.18 16.54
N SER A 112 -12.17 12.12 16.76
CA SER A 112 -10.88 11.96 16.10
C SER A 112 -10.99 12.05 14.58
N ARG A 113 -11.96 11.34 13.98
CA ARG A 113 -12.21 11.41 12.54
C ARG A 113 -12.50 12.83 12.06
N SER A 114 -13.35 13.57 12.78
CA SER A 114 -13.67 14.96 12.43
C SER A 114 -12.44 15.87 12.44
N LEU A 115 -11.54 15.68 13.41
CA LEU A 115 -10.29 16.44 13.52
C LEU A 115 -9.31 16.10 12.40
N LEU A 116 -9.18 14.81 12.04
CA LEU A 116 -8.35 14.36 10.93
C LEU A 116 -8.88 14.82 9.56
N LEU A 117 -10.21 14.85 9.38
CA LEU A 117 -10.83 15.46 8.19
C LEU A 117 -10.52 16.95 8.10
N LYS A 118 -10.51 17.66 9.23
CA LYS A 118 -10.13 19.08 9.26
C LYS A 118 -8.66 19.29 8.88
N ALA A 119 -7.76 18.42 9.35
CA ALA A 119 -6.35 18.43 8.93
C ALA A 119 -6.24 18.23 7.40
N GLN A 120 -6.97 17.25 6.85
CA GLN A 120 -7.00 16.97 5.41
C GLN A 120 -7.56 18.16 4.60
N GLU A 121 -8.65 18.78 5.06
CA GLU A 121 -9.23 20.01 4.44
C GLU A 121 -8.22 21.15 4.39
N LEU A 122 -7.34 21.25 5.38
CA LEU A 122 -6.27 22.23 5.47
C LEU A 122 -5.00 21.83 4.71
N GLY A 123 -5.05 20.75 3.94
CA GLY A 123 -3.98 20.32 3.04
C GLY A 123 -3.07 19.21 3.59
N ASP A 124 -3.39 18.59 4.72
CA ASP A 124 -2.65 17.40 5.19
C ASP A 124 -3.05 16.16 4.39
N ASN A 125 -2.28 15.87 3.36
CA ASN A 125 -2.42 14.66 2.54
C ASN A 125 -1.42 13.56 2.95
N SER A 126 -0.94 13.60 4.21
CA SER A 126 -0.01 12.60 4.72
C SER A 126 -0.63 11.18 4.67
N ASN A 127 0.24 10.19 4.46
CA ASN A 127 -0.17 8.80 4.48
C ASN A 127 -0.80 8.40 5.84
N LEU A 128 -0.38 9.05 6.94
CA LEU A 128 -0.91 8.82 8.27
C LEU A 128 -2.39 9.22 8.35
N VAL A 129 -2.72 10.45 7.95
CA VAL A 129 -4.11 10.94 7.96
C VAL A 129 -5.01 10.08 7.08
N GLN A 130 -4.56 9.74 5.87
CA GLN A 130 -5.33 8.88 4.95
C GLN A 130 -5.61 7.50 5.56
N VAL A 131 -4.60 6.85 6.14
CA VAL A 131 -4.74 5.54 6.79
C VAL A 131 -5.71 5.62 7.98
N LEU A 132 -5.56 6.61 8.85
CA LEU A 132 -6.43 6.75 10.02
C LEU A 132 -7.88 7.03 9.62
N LEU A 133 -8.12 7.87 8.62
CA LEU A 133 -9.46 8.12 8.09
C LEU A 133 -10.11 6.87 7.49
N SER A 134 -9.33 6.01 6.84
CA SER A 134 -9.82 4.72 6.33
C SER A 134 -10.15 3.70 7.42
N MET A 135 -9.51 3.84 8.60
CA MET A 135 -9.69 2.92 9.74
C MET A 135 -10.82 3.33 10.70
N ILE A 136 -11.28 4.56 10.63
CA ILE A 136 -12.31 5.08 11.52
C ILE A 136 -13.59 5.29 10.72
N PRO A 137 -14.66 4.49 10.91
CA PRO A 137 -15.96 4.72 10.30
C PRO A 137 -16.53 6.11 10.62
N GLU A 138 -17.45 6.61 9.80
CA GLU A 138 -18.02 7.96 9.95
C GLU A 138 -18.69 8.16 11.31
N ASP A 139 -19.34 7.14 11.82
CA ASP A 139 -20.01 7.14 13.12
C ASP A 139 -19.05 6.92 14.30
N GLY A 140 -17.74 6.75 14.05
CA GLY A 140 -16.72 6.45 15.05
C GLY A 140 -16.76 5.02 15.59
N GLY A 141 -17.62 4.17 15.05
CA GLY A 141 -17.70 2.76 15.45
C GLY A 141 -16.38 2.02 15.22
N GLU A 142 -16.26 0.83 15.77
CA GLU A 142 -15.22 -0.10 15.37
C GLU A 142 -15.61 -0.71 14.01
N ASN A 143 -14.62 -1.05 13.18
CA ASN A 143 -14.92 -1.76 11.94
C ASN A 143 -15.66 -3.05 12.31
N ALA A 144 -16.88 -3.19 11.82
CA ALA A 144 -17.67 -4.37 12.10
C ALA A 144 -17.06 -5.57 11.38
N PHE A 145 -16.94 -6.70 12.08
CA PHE A 145 -16.53 -7.97 11.50
C PHE A 145 -17.62 -8.60 10.64
N SER A 146 -18.87 -8.15 10.84
CA SER A 146 -20.04 -8.56 10.07
C SER A 146 -21.11 -7.46 10.14
N PRO A 147 -21.93 -7.29 9.09
CA PRO A 147 -23.15 -6.46 9.16
C PRO A 147 -24.22 -7.06 10.09
N ARG A 148 -24.14 -8.35 10.39
CA ARG A 148 -25.03 -9.03 11.35
C ARG A 148 -24.55 -8.75 12.77
N LYS A 149 -25.38 -8.03 13.54
CA LYS A 149 -25.05 -7.63 14.93
C LYS A 149 -24.63 -8.82 15.80
N GLU A 150 -25.35 -9.94 15.73
CA GLU A 150 -25.04 -11.14 16.51
C GLU A 150 -23.62 -11.67 16.21
N VAL A 151 -23.26 -11.78 14.93
CA VAL A 151 -21.93 -12.23 14.51
C VAL A 151 -20.86 -11.24 14.96
N ASN A 152 -21.14 -9.95 14.80
CA ASN A 152 -20.21 -8.91 15.20
C ASN A 152 -19.94 -8.90 16.71
N ASP A 153 -20.98 -9.06 17.54
CA ASP A 153 -20.84 -9.10 18.98
C ASP A 153 -20.01 -10.32 19.43
N VAL A 154 -20.24 -11.49 18.82
CA VAL A 154 -19.44 -12.71 19.07
C VAL A 154 -17.98 -12.49 18.68
N MET A 155 -17.72 -11.88 17.52
CA MET A 155 -16.37 -11.57 17.06
C MET A 155 -15.65 -10.57 17.97
N GLN A 156 -16.33 -9.53 18.42
CA GLN A 156 -15.76 -8.55 19.36
C GLN A 156 -15.40 -9.19 20.70
N GLN A 157 -16.24 -10.09 21.22
CA GLN A 157 -15.94 -10.83 22.46
C GLN A 157 -14.74 -11.75 22.27
N ALA A 158 -14.67 -12.48 21.16
CA ALA A 158 -13.54 -13.36 20.83
C ALA A 158 -12.22 -12.56 20.68
N GLU A 159 -12.25 -11.36 20.08
CA GLU A 159 -11.09 -10.46 20.01
C GLU A 159 -10.65 -9.97 21.40
N ALA A 160 -11.58 -9.70 22.29
CA ALA A 160 -11.28 -9.35 23.66
C ALA A 160 -10.60 -10.53 24.40
N ASP A 161 -11.08 -11.76 24.20
CA ASP A 161 -10.47 -12.97 24.75
C ASP A 161 -9.06 -13.20 24.18
N PHE A 162 -8.89 -13.07 22.87
CA PHE A 162 -7.60 -13.14 22.20
C PHE A 162 -6.60 -12.11 22.76
N SER A 163 -7.05 -10.88 22.98
CA SER A 163 -6.21 -9.79 23.50
C SER A 163 -5.76 -10.05 24.95
N ARG A 164 -6.55 -10.80 25.75
CA ARG A 164 -6.17 -11.24 27.10
C ARG A 164 -5.26 -12.47 27.11
N GLY A 165 -5.10 -13.14 25.97
CA GLY A 165 -4.35 -14.40 25.85
C GLY A 165 -5.22 -15.65 26.13
N ASP A 166 -6.53 -15.50 26.26
CA ASP A 166 -7.50 -16.59 26.44
C ASP A 166 -7.78 -17.27 25.09
N PHE A 167 -6.75 -17.88 24.50
CA PHE A 167 -6.76 -18.37 23.11
C PHE A 167 -7.83 -19.43 22.84
N ASP A 168 -8.15 -20.28 23.82
CA ASP A 168 -9.19 -21.31 23.63
C ASP A 168 -10.57 -20.68 23.55
N LYS A 169 -10.88 -19.70 24.43
CA LYS A 169 -12.14 -18.97 24.38
C LYS A 169 -12.26 -18.11 23.10
N ALA A 170 -11.17 -17.47 22.69
CA ALA A 170 -11.14 -16.73 21.45
C ALA A 170 -11.47 -17.65 20.26
N ARG A 171 -10.84 -18.82 20.19
CA ARG A 171 -11.12 -19.82 19.14
C ARG A 171 -12.58 -20.29 19.15
N GLU A 172 -13.13 -20.61 20.31
CA GLU A 172 -14.55 -20.98 20.45
C GLU A 172 -15.48 -19.86 19.94
N GLY A 173 -15.19 -18.61 20.27
CA GLY A 173 -15.94 -17.45 19.80
C GLY A 173 -15.86 -17.30 18.27
N TYR A 174 -14.67 -17.41 17.66
CA TYR A 174 -14.52 -17.34 16.20
C TYR A 174 -15.19 -18.52 15.49
N VAL A 175 -15.14 -19.72 16.06
CA VAL A 175 -15.88 -20.88 15.53
C VAL A 175 -17.38 -20.63 15.59
N HIS A 176 -17.89 -20.08 16.69
CA HIS A 176 -19.29 -19.70 16.81
C HIS A 176 -19.70 -18.65 15.75
N ALA A 177 -18.85 -17.64 15.51
CA ALA A 177 -19.08 -16.68 14.43
C ALA A 177 -19.17 -17.36 13.05
N LEU A 178 -18.32 -18.37 12.76
CA LEU A 178 -18.40 -19.15 11.52
C LEU A 178 -19.63 -20.06 11.42
N LEU A 179 -20.17 -20.53 12.53
CA LEU A 179 -21.45 -21.26 12.53
C LEU A 179 -22.59 -20.34 12.16
N LEU A 180 -22.56 -19.10 12.64
CA LEU A 180 -23.57 -18.09 12.32
C LEU A 180 -23.40 -17.53 10.90
N GLU A 181 -22.17 -17.35 10.44
CA GLU A 181 -21.80 -16.78 9.13
C GLU A 181 -20.63 -17.55 8.52
N PRO A 182 -20.90 -18.66 7.78
CA PRO A 182 -19.86 -19.53 7.23
C PRO A 182 -18.87 -18.86 6.26
N THR A 183 -19.24 -17.71 5.70
CA THR A 183 -18.42 -16.88 4.79
C THR A 183 -17.71 -15.72 5.50
N ASN A 184 -17.65 -15.74 6.84
CA ASN A 184 -16.91 -14.70 7.57
C ASN A 184 -15.41 -14.93 7.47
N TYR A 185 -14.77 -14.17 6.58
CA TYR A 185 -13.33 -14.21 6.33
C TYR A 185 -12.52 -13.94 7.61
N ALA A 186 -12.92 -12.94 8.39
CA ALA A 186 -12.20 -12.54 9.60
C ALA A 186 -12.20 -13.64 10.65
N ALA A 187 -13.32 -14.32 10.84
CA ALA A 187 -13.39 -15.43 11.78
C ALA A 187 -12.46 -16.59 11.39
N ALA A 188 -12.44 -16.98 10.10
CA ALA A 188 -11.54 -18.02 9.63
C ALA A 188 -10.06 -17.60 9.78
N LEU A 189 -9.73 -16.35 9.41
CA LEU A 189 -8.38 -15.78 9.55
C LEU A 189 -7.91 -15.81 11.01
N PHE A 190 -8.76 -15.38 11.95
CA PHE A 190 -8.42 -15.25 13.36
C PHE A 190 -8.28 -16.59 14.08
N ILE A 191 -9.02 -17.63 13.66
CA ILE A 191 -8.74 -18.99 14.14
C ILE A 191 -7.33 -19.41 13.72
N GLY A 192 -6.93 -19.14 12.48
CA GLY A 192 -5.55 -19.37 12.01
C GLY A 192 -4.53 -18.62 12.86
N ASP A 193 -4.82 -17.35 13.21
CA ASP A 193 -3.94 -16.53 14.06
C ASP A 193 -3.84 -17.08 15.48
N VAL A 194 -4.92 -17.62 16.05
CA VAL A 194 -4.89 -18.33 17.36
C VAL A 194 -3.91 -19.51 17.29
N TYR A 195 -4.06 -20.41 16.31
CA TYR A 195 -3.16 -21.54 16.16
C TYR A 195 -1.70 -21.12 15.91
N TYR A 196 -1.50 -20.08 15.12
CA TYR A 196 -0.16 -19.53 14.90
C TYR A 196 0.46 -19.01 16.20
N LYS A 197 -0.30 -18.32 17.04
CA LYS A 197 0.13 -17.88 18.38
C LYS A 197 0.48 -19.02 19.33
N GLN A 198 -0.23 -20.12 19.20
CA GLN A 198 0.03 -21.35 19.96
C GLN A 198 1.16 -22.18 19.35
N HIS A 199 1.82 -21.74 18.27
CA HIS A 199 2.86 -22.46 17.53
C HIS A 199 2.39 -23.76 16.88
N VAL A 200 1.08 -23.91 16.61
CA VAL A 200 0.48 -25.04 15.89
C VAL A 200 0.33 -24.66 14.41
N ASN A 201 1.49 -24.43 13.78
CA ASN A 201 1.58 -23.83 12.44
C ASN A 201 0.89 -24.63 11.32
N GLY A 202 0.79 -25.97 11.46
CA GLY A 202 0.04 -26.82 10.53
C GLY A 202 -1.45 -26.46 10.50
N SER A 203 -2.10 -26.45 11.68
CA SER A 203 -3.51 -26.07 11.81
C SER A 203 -3.74 -24.58 11.45
N ALA A 204 -2.78 -23.69 11.76
CA ALA A 204 -2.83 -22.32 11.30
C ALA A 204 -2.96 -22.24 9.77
N GLY A 205 -2.13 -23.02 9.03
CA GLY A 205 -2.17 -23.09 7.58
C GLY A 205 -3.51 -23.57 7.02
N GLU A 206 -4.15 -24.56 7.66
CA GLU A 206 -5.48 -25.05 7.26
C GLU A 206 -6.56 -23.96 7.37
N TRP A 207 -6.51 -23.17 8.43
CA TRP A 207 -7.47 -22.08 8.64
C TRP A 207 -7.20 -20.88 7.75
N PHE A 208 -5.94 -20.56 7.47
CA PHE A 208 -5.59 -19.56 6.46
C PHE A 208 -6.05 -20.01 5.06
N ALA A 209 -5.92 -21.31 4.73
CA ALA A 209 -6.46 -21.83 3.48
C ALA A 209 -7.99 -21.68 3.39
N ARG A 210 -8.71 -21.89 4.51
CA ARG A 210 -10.15 -21.64 4.57
C ARG A 210 -10.50 -20.17 4.36
N ALA A 211 -9.77 -19.24 4.99
CA ALA A 211 -9.95 -17.81 4.77
C ALA A 211 -9.74 -17.42 3.31
N ILE A 212 -8.68 -17.97 2.67
CA ILE A 212 -8.41 -17.78 1.23
C ILE A 212 -9.56 -18.32 0.37
N GLY A 213 -10.14 -19.46 0.76
CA GLY A 213 -11.29 -20.03 0.04
C GLY A 213 -12.55 -19.15 0.14
N ILE A 214 -12.68 -18.35 1.19
CA ILE A 214 -13.78 -17.38 1.35
C ILE A 214 -13.52 -16.13 0.51
N ASP A 215 -12.33 -15.57 0.58
CA ASP A 215 -11.94 -14.39 -0.20
C ASP A 215 -10.48 -14.51 -0.67
N PRO A 216 -10.25 -14.99 -1.90
CA PRO A 216 -8.90 -15.17 -2.45
C PRO A 216 -8.22 -13.85 -2.84
N ASN A 217 -8.91 -12.72 -2.76
CA ASN A 217 -8.43 -11.43 -3.18
C ASN A 217 -7.93 -10.56 -2.01
N ARG A 218 -7.75 -11.14 -0.83
CA ARG A 218 -7.18 -10.50 0.37
C ARG A 218 -5.78 -11.05 0.68
N GLU A 219 -4.81 -10.15 0.82
CA GLU A 219 -3.39 -10.50 1.04
C GLU A 219 -3.13 -11.18 2.38
N THR A 220 -3.92 -10.84 3.41
CA THR A 220 -3.58 -11.11 4.82
C THR A 220 -3.45 -12.60 5.12
N ALA A 221 -4.39 -13.43 4.65
CA ALA A 221 -4.34 -14.87 4.91
C ALA A 221 -3.14 -15.53 4.21
N TYR A 222 -2.79 -15.11 3.00
CA TYR A 222 -1.60 -15.59 2.31
C TYR A 222 -0.33 -15.21 3.05
N ARG A 223 -0.21 -13.96 3.49
CA ARG A 223 0.95 -13.46 4.21
C ARG A 223 1.14 -14.19 5.53
N TYR A 224 0.08 -14.37 6.33
CA TYR A 224 0.14 -15.09 7.60
C TYR A 224 0.47 -16.57 7.39
N TRP A 225 -0.05 -17.20 6.33
CA TRP A 225 0.34 -18.55 5.97
C TRP A 225 1.82 -18.64 5.56
N GLY A 226 2.30 -17.64 4.81
CA GLY A 226 3.72 -17.51 4.48
C GLY A 226 4.60 -17.46 5.73
N ASP A 227 4.20 -16.66 6.75
CA ASP A 227 4.91 -16.58 8.03
C ASP A 227 4.92 -17.94 8.77
N ALA A 228 3.77 -18.62 8.84
CA ALA A 228 3.67 -19.94 9.47
C ALA A 228 4.55 -20.99 8.76
N LEU A 229 4.58 -20.99 7.44
CA LEU A 229 5.44 -21.88 6.65
C LEU A 229 6.93 -21.57 6.84
N TRP A 230 7.27 -20.27 6.93
CA TRP A 230 8.64 -19.86 7.23
C TRP A 230 9.10 -20.39 8.59
N ASP A 231 8.26 -20.25 9.62
CA ASP A 231 8.56 -20.76 10.97
C ASP A 231 8.69 -22.29 11.02
N MET A 232 8.05 -22.99 10.08
CA MET A 232 8.22 -24.44 9.88
C MET A 232 9.49 -24.81 9.07
N GLY A 233 10.29 -23.83 8.64
CA GLY A 233 11.46 -24.04 7.79
C GLY A 233 11.15 -24.30 6.31
N LYS A 234 9.89 -24.16 5.89
CA LYS A 234 9.40 -24.41 4.53
C LYS A 234 9.54 -23.15 3.65
N SER A 235 10.77 -22.68 3.48
CA SER A 235 11.07 -21.41 2.82
C SER A 235 10.52 -21.29 1.39
N GLY A 236 10.52 -22.38 0.61
CA GLY A 236 9.95 -22.37 -0.76
C GLY A 236 8.44 -22.19 -0.76
N GLU A 237 7.72 -22.95 0.08
CA GLU A 237 6.28 -22.83 0.22
C GLU A 237 5.88 -21.43 0.77
N ALA A 238 6.68 -20.89 1.70
CA ALA A 238 6.49 -19.53 2.22
C ALA A 238 6.62 -18.46 1.12
N ARG A 239 7.66 -18.60 0.25
CA ARG A 239 7.83 -17.75 -0.93
C ARG A 239 6.57 -17.71 -1.79
N ASP A 240 6.02 -18.88 -2.09
CA ASP A 240 4.84 -18.98 -2.95
C ASP A 240 3.62 -18.30 -2.32
N LYS A 241 3.43 -18.41 -1.00
CA LYS A 241 2.36 -17.71 -0.29
C LYS A 241 2.57 -16.20 -0.28
N PHE A 242 3.79 -15.70 -0.12
CA PHE A 242 4.07 -14.28 -0.22
C PHE A 242 3.87 -13.73 -1.64
N ILE A 243 4.20 -14.51 -2.69
CA ILE A 243 3.85 -14.17 -4.07
C ILE A 243 2.33 -14.05 -4.23
N GLN A 244 1.56 -15.03 -3.71
CA GLN A 244 0.10 -14.99 -3.75
C GLN A 244 -0.50 -13.81 -2.98
N ALA A 245 0.11 -13.38 -1.87
CA ALA A 245 -0.28 -12.17 -1.16
C ALA A 245 -0.14 -10.91 -2.05
N VAL A 246 0.97 -10.81 -2.79
CA VAL A 246 1.18 -9.73 -3.77
C VAL A 246 0.14 -9.79 -4.88
N ILE A 247 -0.14 -10.98 -5.42
CA ILE A 247 -1.16 -11.15 -6.47
C ILE A 247 -2.55 -10.77 -5.95
N ALA A 248 -2.87 -11.04 -4.69
CA ALA A 248 -4.16 -10.66 -4.13
C ALA A 248 -4.36 -9.13 -4.14
N GLU A 249 -3.37 -8.37 -3.65
CA GLU A 249 -3.46 -6.91 -3.47
C GLU A 249 -2.12 -6.21 -3.75
N PRO A 250 -1.67 -6.09 -5.02
CA PRO A 250 -0.32 -5.57 -5.35
C PRO A 250 -0.11 -4.11 -4.96
N TYR A 251 -1.17 -3.31 -4.89
CA TYR A 251 -1.09 -1.89 -4.54
C TYR A 251 -1.21 -1.64 -3.03
N ASN A 252 -1.47 -2.69 -2.25
CA ASN A 252 -1.39 -2.65 -0.79
C ASN A 252 0.08 -2.88 -0.36
N LYS A 253 0.68 -1.88 0.28
CA LYS A 253 2.08 -1.98 0.76
C LYS A 253 2.32 -3.18 1.67
N ARG A 254 1.30 -3.64 2.41
CA ARG A 254 1.40 -4.80 3.32
C ARG A 254 1.67 -6.10 2.59
N SER A 255 1.15 -6.28 1.37
CA SER A 255 1.35 -7.47 0.55
C SER A 255 2.84 -7.74 0.27
N TRP A 256 3.63 -6.66 0.13
CA TRP A 256 5.07 -6.75 -0.14
C TRP A 256 5.93 -6.99 1.10
N VAL A 257 5.40 -6.75 2.31
CA VAL A 257 6.19 -6.88 3.56
C VAL A 257 6.71 -8.31 3.73
N GLY A 258 5.84 -9.32 3.61
CA GLY A 258 6.22 -10.73 3.75
C GLY A 258 7.24 -11.15 2.68
N LEU A 259 7.00 -10.78 1.42
CA LEU A 259 7.90 -11.11 0.31
C LEU A 259 9.28 -10.45 0.47
N ASN A 260 9.33 -9.18 0.85
CA ASN A 260 10.58 -8.47 1.09
C ASN A 260 11.36 -9.05 2.27
N GLN A 261 10.68 -9.41 3.37
CA GLN A 261 11.31 -10.07 4.52
C GLN A 261 11.83 -11.46 4.14
N TRP A 262 11.07 -12.24 3.37
CA TRP A 262 11.51 -13.52 2.84
C TRP A 262 12.77 -13.35 1.98
N ALA A 263 12.78 -12.40 1.05
CA ALA A 263 13.93 -12.14 0.17
C ALA A 263 15.18 -11.77 0.99
N GLN A 264 15.03 -10.87 1.97
CA GLN A 264 16.13 -10.47 2.86
C GLN A 264 16.70 -11.66 3.66
N ARG A 265 15.82 -12.47 4.27
CA ARG A 265 16.22 -13.64 5.06
C ARG A 265 16.84 -14.74 4.19
N SER A 266 16.38 -14.91 2.96
CA SER A 266 16.89 -15.85 1.96
C SER A 266 18.13 -15.33 1.23
N LYS A 267 18.55 -14.07 1.49
CA LYS A 267 19.69 -13.39 0.84
C LYS A 267 19.55 -13.31 -0.68
N VAL A 268 18.34 -13.10 -1.17
CA VAL A 268 18.06 -12.88 -2.59
C VAL A 268 17.57 -11.44 -2.81
N THR A 269 17.81 -10.92 -4.02
CA THR A 269 17.31 -9.61 -4.44
C THR A 269 16.15 -9.79 -5.41
N LEU A 270 15.08 -9.03 -5.23
CA LEU A 270 13.98 -9.01 -6.18
C LEU A 270 14.40 -8.26 -7.46
N ASN A 271 14.15 -8.86 -8.61
CA ASN A 271 14.59 -8.34 -9.91
C ASN A 271 13.49 -7.47 -10.54
N TRP A 272 13.53 -6.18 -10.29
CA TRP A 272 12.61 -5.23 -10.90
C TRP A 272 13.18 -4.64 -12.17
N VAL A 273 12.41 -4.70 -13.26
CA VAL A 273 12.77 -4.03 -14.52
C VAL A 273 12.44 -2.54 -14.38
N LYS A 274 13.46 -1.71 -14.37
CA LYS A 274 13.35 -0.25 -14.26
C LYS A 274 13.41 0.40 -15.64
N LEU A 275 12.34 0.24 -16.41
CA LEU A 275 12.25 0.88 -17.71
C LEU A 275 12.02 2.39 -17.55
N GLN A 276 12.91 3.20 -18.12
CA GLN A 276 12.80 4.66 -18.17
C GLN A 276 12.17 5.07 -19.49
N ASP A 277 11.06 5.80 -19.44
CA ASP A 277 10.42 6.31 -20.63
C ASP A 277 11.29 7.39 -21.29
N LYS A 278 11.57 7.22 -22.59
CA LYS A 278 12.28 8.17 -23.40
C LYS A 278 11.36 8.91 -24.38
N SER A 279 10.07 8.69 -24.26
CA SER A 279 9.03 9.35 -25.03
C SER A 279 7.90 9.78 -24.09
N ALA A 280 7.38 10.99 -24.29
CA ALA A 280 6.24 11.52 -23.58
C ALA A 280 5.19 12.04 -24.57
N VAL A 281 3.92 11.85 -24.23
CA VAL A 281 2.79 12.33 -25.05
C VAL A 281 1.95 13.28 -24.19
N SER A 282 1.79 14.49 -24.70
CA SER A 282 0.94 15.53 -24.10
C SER A 282 -0.09 16.02 -25.10
N GLN A 283 -1.19 16.54 -24.60
CA GLN A 283 -2.24 17.15 -25.43
C GLN A 283 -2.31 18.63 -25.10
N SER A 284 -2.16 19.48 -26.09
CA SER A 284 -2.23 20.94 -25.92
C SER A 284 -3.65 21.47 -26.06
N ASP A 285 -4.46 20.84 -26.93
CA ASP A 285 -5.89 21.12 -27.16
C ASP A 285 -6.56 19.89 -27.79
N ASP A 286 -7.85 19.98 -28.12
CA ASP A 286 -8.64 18.86 -28.66
C ASP A 286 -8.13 18.33 -30.03
N GLN A 287 -7.28 19.08 -30.73
CA GLN A 287 -6.79 18.73 -32.06
C GLN A 287 -5.29 18.42 -32.12
N HIS A 288 -4.52 18.81 -31.09
CA HIS A 288 -3.06 18.73 -31.10
C HIS A 288 -2.53 17.82 -30.00
N ILE A 289 -1.91 16.73 -30.42
CA ILE A 289 -1.17 15.80 -29.55
C ILE A 289 0.32 15.99 -29.86
N ASN A 290 1.10 16.30 -28.84
CA ASN A 290 2.53 16.51 -28.92
C ASN A 290 3.27 15.25 -28.45
N ILE A 291 4.22 14.78 -29.24
CA ILE A 291 5.14 13.70 -28.89
C ILE A 291 6.51 14.33 -28.64
N THR A 292 7.04 14.13 -27.45
CA THR A 292 8.39 14.56 -27.08
C THR A 292 9.26 13.33 -26.91
N ILE A 293 10.42 13.30 -27.56
CA ILE A 293 11.39 12.19 -27.47
C ILE A 293 12.68 12.72 -26.86
N ASP A 294 13.24 11.99 -25.91
CA ASP A 294 14.53 12.30 -25.31
C ASP A 294 15.63 12.19 -26.40
N PRO A 295 16.34 13.28 -26.73
CA PRO A 295 17.38 13.26 -27.77
C PRO A 295 18.50 12.24 -27.48
N THR A 296 18.73 11.89 -26.22
CA THR A 296 19.76 10.92 -25.82
C THR A 296 19.43 9.49 -26.26
N SER A 297 18.16 9.21 -26.58
CA SER A 297 17.71 7.93 -27.13
C SER A 297 17.83 7.85 -28.65
N MET A 298 18.22 8.93 -29.32
CA MET A 298 18.26 9.07 -30.78
C MET A 298 19.66 8.82 -31.35
N GLY A 299 20.39 7.85 -30.84
CA GLY A 299 21.68 7.45 -31.36
C GLY A 299 21.64 7.04 -32.86
N LYS A 300 22.73 7.29 -33.62
CA LYS A 300 22.79 6.90 -35.03
C LYS A 300 22.64 5.38 -35.13
N ASN A 301 21.56 4.90 -35.75
CA ASN A 301 21.20 3.48 -35.88
C ASN A 301 20.90 2.78 -34.54
N ASP A 302 20.49 3.49 -33.52
CA ASP A 302 20.07 2.86 -32.25
C ASP A 302 18.66 2.26 -32.36
N PRO A 303 18.47 0.94 -32.23
CA PRO A 303 17.13 0.33 -32.26
C PRO A 303 16.20 0.89 -31.20
N ALA A 304 16.72 1.29 -30.04
CA ALA A 304 15.94 1.86 -28.95
C ALA A 304 15.28 3.20 -29.35
N GLY A 305 15.99 4.05 -30.10
CA GLY A 305 15.46 5.34 -30.55
C GLY A 305 14.21 5.17 -31.43
N VAL A 306 14.28 4.26 -32.41
CA VAL A 306 13.12 3.93 -33.27
C VAL A 306 11.99 3.35 -32.44
N GLY A 307 12.29 2.47 -31.49
CA GLY A 307 11.32 1.90 -30.59
C GLY A 307 10.58 2.98 -29.76
N TRP A 308 11.31 3.93 -29.17
CA TRP A 308 10.69 5.02 -28.41
C TRP A 308 9.87 5.98 -29.26
N MET A 309 10.23 6.21 -30.52
CA MET A 309 9.40 6.95 -31.46
C MET A 309 8.09 6.22 -31.70
N THR A 310 8.15 4.91 -31.94
CA THR A 310 6.98 4.07 -32.17
C THR A 310 6.08 4.05 -30.96
N TYR A 311 6.63 3.86 -29.77
CA TYR A 311 5.87 3.92 -28.51
C TYR A 311 5.12 5.25 -28.35
N GLY A 312 5.78 6.38 -28.60
CA GLY A 312 5.14 7.70 -28.54
C GLY A 312 4.06 7.88 -29.58
N GLY A 313 4.27 7.40 -30.81
CA GLY A 313 3.30 7.42 -31.88
C GLY A 313 2.04 6.63 -31.55
N GLU A 314 2.20 5.39 -31.08
CA GLU A 314 1.07 4.53 -30.70
C GLU A 314 0.28 5.12 -29.52
N ARG A 315 0.95 5.68 -28.51
CA ARG A 315 0.27 6.39 -27.41
C ARG A 315 -0.52 7.60 -27.90
N ALA A 316 -0.03 8.33 -28.90
CA ALA A 316 -0.75 9.45 -29.48
C ALA A 316 -2.03 8.97 -30.20
N LEU A 317 -1.97 7.83 -30.90
CA LEU A 317 -3.15 7.22 -31.53
C LEU A 317 -4.19 6.77 -30.48
N TRP A 318 -3.73 6.16 -29.38
CA TRP A 318 -4.61 5.77 -28.28
C TRP A 318 -5.30 6.98 -27.64
N LYS A 319 -4.55 8.03 -27.34
CA LYS A 319 -5.08 9.25 -26.75
C LYS A 319 -6.05 10.00 -27.68
N GLY A 320 -5.89 9.84 -29.00
CA GLY A 320 -6.83 10.35 -30.00
C GLY A 320 -8.10 9.50 -30.09
N ASP A 321 -8.16 8.69 -31.13
CA ASP A 321 -9.40 7.96 -31.49
C ASP A 321 -9.46 6.51 -31.01
N LYS A 322 -8.30 5.86 -30.78
CA LYS A 322 -8.26 4.43 -30.51
C LYS A 322 -8.95 4.09 -29.18
N PHE A 323 -8.73 4.88 -28.13
CA PHE A 323 -9.38 4.68 -26.84
C PHE A 323 -10.91 4.67 -26.93
N LYS A 324 -11.49 5.64 -27.64
CA LYS A 324 -12.95 5.74 -27.80
C LYS A 324 -13.54 4.53 -28.56
N LYS A 325 -12.77 3.94 -29.48
CA LYS A 325 -13.18 2.74 -30.21
C LYS A 325 -13.13 1.49 -29.34
N GLU A 326 -12.08 1.35 -28.54
CA GLU A 326 -11.86 0.18 -27.68
C GLU A 326 -12.70 0.23 -26.40
N PHE A 327 -12.96 1.43 -25.85
CA PHE A 327 -13.72 1.67 -24.63
C PHE A 327 -14.89 2.64 -24.86
N PRO A 328 -15.89 2.27 -25.69
CA PRO A 328 -16.96 3.18 -26.10
C PRO A 328 -17.87 3.62 -24.95
N HIS A 329 -17.86 2.90 -23.83
CA HIS A 329 -18.67 3.19 -22.64
C HIS A 329 -17.94 4.04 -21.59
N GLU A 330 -16.64 4.28 -21.76
CA GLU A 330 -15.90 5.13 -20.85
C GLU A 330 -16.04 6.62 -21.24
N PRO A 331 -16.47 7.49 -20.32
CA PRO A 331 -16.83 8.87 -20.66
C PRO A 331 -15.62 9.76 -20.95
N LYS A 332 -14.43 9.35 -20.47
CA LYS A 332 -13.17 10.10 -20.59
C LYS A 332 -12.02 9.18 -20.85
N TYR A 333 -11.03 9.67 -21.60
CA TYR A 333 -9.77 8.99 -21.78
C TYR A 333 -9.09 8.80 -20.41
N ARG A 334 -8.58 7.60 -20.19
CA ARG A 334 -7.60 7.24 -19.17
C ARG A 334 -6.55 6.32 -19.79
N ARG A 335 -5.40 6.23 -19.17
CA ARG A 335 -4.43 5.19 -19.53
C ARG A 335 -4.97 3.83 -19.12
N THR A 336 -4.80 2.85 -20.00
CA THR A 336 -5.20 1.47 -19.73
C THR A 336 -4.01 0.51 -19.83
N MET A 337 -4.14 -0.63 -19.18
CA MET A 337 -3.16 -1.72 -19.34
C MET A 337 -3.03 -2.11 -20.82
N ARG A 338 -4.15 -2.16 -21.56
CA ARG A 338 -4.17 -2.51 -22.97
C ARG A 338 -3.43 -1.50 -23.85
N GLU A 339 -3.64 -0.20 -23.63
CA GLU A 339 -2.88 0.86 -24.30
C GLU A 339 -1.39 0.67 -24.11
N GLU A 340 -0.97 0.51 -22.83
CA GLU A 340 0.44 0.36 -22.50
C GLU A 340 1.03 -0.93 -23.11
N ALA A 341 0.27 -2.03 -23.14
CA ALA A 341 0.68 -3.29 -23.76
C ALA A 341 0.86 -3.15 -25.27
N ASP A 342 -0.10 -2.52 -25.95
CA ASP A 342 0.00 -2.26 -27.41
C ASP A 342 1.23 -1.40 -27.71
N CYS A 343 1.47 -0.34 -26.94
CA CYS A 343 2.60 0.55 -27.17
C CYS A 343 3.95 -0.16 -26.95
N LEU A 344 4.09 -0.95 -25.90
CA LEU A 344 5.32 -1.69 -25.62
C LEU A 344 5.54 -2.84 -26.59
N HIS A 345 4.47 -3.57 -26.96
CA HIS A 345 4.56 -4.65 -27.95
C HIS A 345 4.98 -4.12 -29.32
N LEU A 346 4.37 -3.05 -29.78
CA LEU A 346 4.74 -2.42 -31.07
C LEU A 346 6.16 -1.87 -31.04
N MET A 347 6.58 -1.26 -29.92
CA MET A 347 7.95 -0.84 -29.70
C MET A 347 8.95 -2.00 -29.85
N VAL A 348 8.69 -3.13 -29.17
CA VAL A 348 9.56 -4.32 -29.23
C VAL A 348 9.56 -4.92 -30.63
N THR A 349 8.42 -4.99 -31.29
CA THR A 349 8.29 -5.49 -32.68
C THR A 349 9.16 -4.69 -33.62
N VAL A 350 8.99 -3.35 -33.65
CA VAL A 350 9.75 -2.48 -34.55
C VAL A 350 11.26 -2.48 -34.24
N MET A 351 11.64 -2.58 -32.96
CA MET A 351 13.05 -2.75 -32.59
C MET A 351 13.61 -4.07 -33.13
N SER A 352 12.83 -5.16 -33.01
CA SER A 352 13.27 -6.50 -33.39
C SER A 352 13.38 -6.69 -34.91
N GLU A 353 12.64 -5.93 -35.69
CA GLU A 353 12.71 -5.92 -37.16
C GLU A 353 13.90 -5.15 -37.72
N GLN A 354 14.61 -4.38 -36.87
CA GLN A 354 15.80 -3.64 -37.33
C GLN A 354 16.89 -4.59 -37.81
N LYS A 355 17.57 -4.17 -38.89
CA LYS A 355 18.70 -4.94 -39.42
C LYS A 355 19.76 -5.22 -38.36
N ASP A 356 20.20 -6.48 -38.29
CA ASP A 356 21.18 -6.97 -37.29
C ASP A 356 20.77 -6.84 -35.82
N PHE A 357 19.47 -6.73 -35.52
CA PHE A 357 18.96 -6.59 -34.15
C PHE A 357 19.51 -7.67 -33.21
N GLU A 358 19.49 -8.95 -33.59
CA GLU A 358 19.96 -10.05 -32.75
C GLU A 358 21.44 -9.94 -32.37
N LYS A 359 22.26 -9.34 -33.26
CA LYS A 359 23.69 -9.07 -32.97
C LYS A 359 23.86 -7.88 -32.00
N ARG A 360 22.95 -6.94 -32.07
CA ARG A 360 23.01 -5.67 -31.33
C ARG A 360 22.14 -5.66 -30.07
N LYS A 361 21.32 -6.68 -29.86
CA LYS A 361 20.43 -6.81 -28.70
C LYS A 361 21.17 -6.63 -27.36
N GLN A 362 22.43 -7.08 -27.29
CA GLN A 362 23.25 -6.93 -26.09
C GLN A 362 23.78 -5.50 -25.86
N GLU A 363 23.68 -4.62 -26.86
CA GLU A 363 24.02 -3.21 -26.74
C GLU A 363 22.89 -2.37 -26.15
N LEU A 364 21.65 -2.91 -26.14
CA LEU A 364 20.50 -2.27 -25.51
C LEU A 364 20.68 -2.11 -24.00
N ASP A 365 20.04 -1.08 -23.46
CA ASP A 365 19.86 -0.97 -22.02
C ASP A 365 19.32 -2.26 -21.43
N PRO A 366 19.83 -2.75 -20.27
CA PRO A 366 19.39 -4.00 -19.65
C PRO A 366 17.88 -4.10 -19.43
N ALA A 367 17.20 -2.97 -19.14
CA ALA A 367 15.76 -2.96 -18.98
C ALA A 367 15.04 -3.21 -20.32
N LEU A 368 15.55 -2.70 -21.43
CA LEU A 368 15.02 -2.99 -22.77
C LEU A 368 15.26 -4.45 -23.18
N GLN A 369 16.42 -5.02 -22.83
CA GLN A 369 16.68 -6.45 -23.07
C GLN A 369 15.66 -7.32 -22.32
N GLN A 370 15.39 -6.97 -21.08
CA GLN A 370 14.36 -7.67 -20.28
C GLN A 370 12.95 -7.46 -20.84
N LEU A 371 12.63 -6.25 -21.31
CA LEU A 371 11.32 -5.97 -21.94
C LEU A 371 11.09 -6.85 -23.17
N VAL A 372 12.09 -6.99 -24.04
CA VAL A 372 12.01 -7.89 -25.20
C VAL A 372 11.72 -9.33 -24.78
N LEU A 373 12.36 -9.82 -23.72
CA LEU A 373 12.14 -11.17 -23.22
C LEU A 373 10.75 -11.33 -22.57
N ILE A 374 10.28 -10.31 -21.84
CA ILE A 374 8.95 -10.26 -21.23
C ILE A 374 7.86 -10.31 -22.30
N ASP A 375 8.00 -9.53 -23.38
CA ASP A 375 7.07 -9.53 -24.51
C ASP A 375 7.05 -10.89 -25.21
N GLN A 376 8.22 -11.43 -25.58
CA GLN A 376 8.34 -12.73 -26.22
C GLN A 376 7.72 -13.88 -25.43
N LYS A 377 7.69 -13.79 -24.10
CA LYS A 377 7.07 -14.78 -23.22
C LYS A 377 5.58 -14.51 -22.91
N GLY A 378 5.02 -13.42 -23.41
CA GLY A 378 3.63 -13.05 -23.17
C GLY A 378 3.35 -12.56 -21.75
N PHE A 379 4.27 -11.79 -21.17
CA PHE A 379 4.14 -11.26 -19.82
C PHE A 379 4.07 -9.73 -19.77
N LEU A 380 3.72 -9.05 -20.87
CA LEU A 380 3.61 -7.59 -20.87
C LEU A 380 2.56 -7.08 -19.89
N GLU A 381 1.37 -7.67 -19.87
CA GLU A 381 0.29 -7.20 -19.00
C GLU A 381 0.64 -7.32 -17.51
N PRO A 382 1.12 -8.46 -16.97
CA PRO A 382 1.54 -8.51 -15.58
C PRO A 382 2.76 -7.63 -15.29
N PHE A 383 3.68 -7.45 -16.23
CA PHE A 383 4.77 -6.47 -16.11
C PHE A 383 4.22 -5.06 -15.96
N ILE A 384 3.29 -4.64 -16.81
CA ILE A 384 2.68 -3.31 -16.76
C ILE A 384 1.97 -3.09 -15.42
N LEU A 385 1.12 -4.04 -15.04
CA LEU A 385 0.30 -3.94 -13.84
C LEU A 385 1.12 -3.91 -12.53
N LEU A 386 2.28 -4.57 -12.49
CA LEU A 386 3.11 -4.64 -11.29
C LEU A 386 4.27 -3.64 -11.27
N ASN A 387 4.76 -3.19 -12.44
CA ASN A 387 5.93 -2.33 -12.54
C ASN A 387 5.62 -0.89 -13.00
N ARG A 388 4.55 -0.70 -13.78
CA ARG A 388 4.31 0.56 -14.50
C ARG A 388 2.95 1.18 -14.22
N ALA A 389 2.07 0.49 -13.48
CA ALA A 389 0.73 0.98 -13.22
C ALA A 389 0.75 2.27 -12.40
N ASP A 390 0.12 3.30 -12.93
CA ASP A 390 -0.38 4.45 -12.21
C ASP A 390 -1.82 4.19 -11.71
N GLN A 391 -2.47 5.20 -11.16
CA GLN A 391 -3.85 5.07 -10.66
C GLN A 391 -4.88 4.73 -11.75
N GLU A 392 -4.60 5.11 -13.00
CA GLU A 392 -5.51 4.86 -14.13
C GLU A 392 -5.38 3.40 -14.61
N ILE A 393 -4.15 2.92 -14.85
CA ILE A 393 -3.88 1.53 -15.25
C ILE A 393 -4.25 0.54 -14.13
N ALA A 394 -4.06 0.92 -12.87
CA ALA A 394 -4.39 0.07 -11.72
C ALA A 394 -5.88 -0.33 -11.65
N GLN A 395 -6.77 0.44 -12.28
CA GLN A 395 -8.20 0.11 -12.35
C GLN A 395 -8.47 -1.18 -13.15
N ASP A 396 -7.58 -1.56 -14.06
CA ASP A 396 -7.72 -2.77 -14.87
C ASP A 396 -7.30 -4.04 -14.10
N TYR A 397 -6.59 -3.89 -12.97
CA TYR A 397 -6.00 -5.01 -12.25
C TYR A 397 -7.02 -6.04 -11.73
N PRO A 398 -8.14 -5.68 -11.08
CA PRO A 398 -9.05 -6.68 -10.52
C PRO A 398 -9.59 -7.66 -11.58
N ALA A 399 -10.02 -7.14 -12.73
CA ALA A 399 -10.53 -7.98 -13.82
C ALA A 399 -9.42 -8.86 -14.43
N TYR A 400 -8.23 -8.29 -14.63
CA TYR A 400 -7.08 -9.05 -15.14
C TYR A 400 -6.64 -10.15 -14.17
N ARG A 401 -6.51 -9.82 -12.88
CA ARG A 401 -6.15 -10.79 -11.84
C ARG A 401 -7.11 -11.98 -11.81
N ASP A 402 -8.41 -11.71 -11.83
CA ASP A 402 -9.42 -12.76 -11.69
C ASP A 402 -9.40 -13.73 -12.89
N ALA A 403 -9.02 -13.23 -14.08
CA ALA A 403 -8.89 -14.05 -15.30
C ALA A 403 -7.49 -14.67 -15.49
N HIS A 404 -6.43 -14.07 -14.95
CA HIS A 404 -5.04 -14.39 -15.31
C HIS A 404 -4.10 -14.56 -14.11
N ARG A 405 -4.62 -15.02 -12.97
CA ARG A 405 -3.85 -15.20 -11.72
C ARG A 405 -2.58 -16.03 -11.92
N ASP A 406 -2.66 -17.11 -12.71
CA ASP A 406 -1.52 -17.97 -13.01
C ASP A 406 -0.46 -17.28 -13.88
N THR A 407 -0.87 -16.42 -14.81
CA THR A 407 0.06 -15.65 -15.64
C THR A 407 0.82 -14.64 -14.78
N ILE A 408 0.13 -13.97 -13.84
CA ILE A 408 0.78 -13.06 -12.88
C ILE A 408 1.78 -13.82 -11.99
N TYR A 409 1.38 -15.01 -11.51
CA TYR A 409 2.27 -15.86 -10.69
C TYR A 409 3.53 -16.24 -11.47
N ARG A 410 3.39 -16.73 -12.70
CA ARG A 410 4.51 -17.11 -13.56
C ARG A 410 5.43 -15.94 -13.87
N TYR A 411 4.89 -14.75 -14.12
CA TYR A 411 5.70 -13.55 -14.29
C TYR A 411 6.54 -13.24 -13.04
N LEU A 412 5.92 -13.27 -11.86
CA LEU A 412 6.64 -13.04 -10.60
C LEU A 412 7.70 -14.13 -10.33
N ASP A 413 7.35 -15.39 -10.57
CA ASP A 413 8.26 -16.55 -10.37
C ASP A 413 9.46 -16.54 -11.30
N GLU A 414 9.25 -16.20 -12.58
CA GLU A 414 10.30 -16.26 -13.60
C GLU A 414 11.18 -15.00 -13.65
N PHE A 415 10.61 -13.82 -13.42
CA PHE A 415 11.28 -12.55 -13.65
C PHE A 415 11.63 -11.77 -12.40
N VAL A 416 10.79 -11.82 -11.37
CA VAL A 416 10.90 -10.89 -10.25
C VAL A 416 11.46 -11.55 -8.99
N VAL A 417 10.98 -12.72 -8.63
CA VAL A 417 11.28 -13.37 -7.35
C VAL A 417 12.19 -14.57 -7.55
N PRO A 418 13.51 -14.45 -7.31
CA PRO A 418 14.43 -15.58 -7.48
C PRO A 418 14.08 -16.74 -6.54
N LYS A 419 14.44 -17.97 -6.94
CA LYS A 419 14.40 -19.11 -6.02
C LYS A 419 15.54 -18.96 -5.01
N ALA A 420 15.26 -19.26 -3.74
CA ALA A 420 16.31 -19.29 -2.74
C ALA A 420 17.37 -20.37 -3.11
N PRO A 421 18.66 -20.12 -2.86
CA PRO A 421 19.67 -21.14 -3.02
C PRO A 421 19.28 -22.40 -2.20
N GLN A 422 19.32 -23.56 -2.84
CA GLN A 422 19.18 -24.81 -2.10
C GLN A 422 20.39 -24.95 -1.17
N LYS A 423 20.13 -25.18 0.13
CA LYS A 423 21.18 -25.44 1.11
C LYS A 423 21.70 -26.86 0.96
#